data_f239739583500a42dcb227069dc044b7
#
_entry.id   f239739583500a42dcb227069dc044b7
#
_cell.length_a   1.000
_cell.length_b   1.000
_cell.length_c   1.000
_cell.angle_alpha   90.00
_cell.angle_beta   90.00
_cell.angle_gamma   90.00
#
_symmetry.space_group_name_H-M   'P 1'
#
loop_
_entity.id
_entity.type
_entity.pdbx_description
1 polymer ?
#
loop_
_entity_poly.entity_id
_entity_poly.type
_entity_poly.pdbx_seq_one_letter_code
_entity_poly.pdbx_strand_id
1 'polypeptide(L)'
;YNGEVIPSRAFAEGGIHEAIMDYEDNVFFEILAEDLALLSGAYDKVILDMGAGVEKSIRILSGMSGRVIVVCTDEPTALTDAYAFVKLMAMQYPKCRLEIVVNQADPLREGRQTYDILQKACQTFLKISPPLLGIVRRDARVRDAIRNQMPLISRYPTSEAAADVIEIARKILQDEKNVQS
;
A
#
# COMPACT_ATOMS: atom_id res chain seq x y z
N TYR A 1 -5.93 -7.13 21.05
CA TYR A 1 -6.28 -6.99 19.63
C TYR A 1 -5.90 -8.30 18.93
N ASN A 2 -6.89 -9.16 18.68
CA ASN A 2 -6.73 -10.30 17.79
C ASN A 2 -7.12 -9.81 16.38
N GLY A 3 -6.22 -9.10 15.72
CA GLY A 3 -6.36 -8.86 14.29
C GLY A 3 -6.08 -10.18 13.57
N GLU A 4 -7.09 -10.82 13.02
CA GLU A 4 -6.87 -11.90 12.06
C GLU A 4 -6.23 -11.29 10.81
N VAL A 5 -4.95 -11.56 10.63
CA VAL A 5 -4.29 -11.33 9.35
C VAL A 5 -4.71 -12.46 8.44
N ILE A 6 -5.63 -12.20 7.52
CA ILE A 6 -5.92 -13.13 6.43
C ILE A 6 -4.71 -13.07 5.50
N PRO A 7 -3.88 -14.14 5.41
CA PRO A 7 -2.69 -14.11 4.58
C PRO A 7 -3.11 -13.92 3.12
N SER A 8 -2.42 -13.05 2.39
CA SER A 8 -2.58 -12.88 0.94
C SER A 8 -2.49 -14.21 0.15
N ARG A 9 -1.80 -15.20 0.69
CA ARG A 9 -1.77 -16.58 0.16
C ARG A 9 -3.11 -17.28 0.12
N ALA A 10 -4.04 -17.02 1.02
CA ALA A 10 -5.36 -17.65 0.99
C ALA A 10 -6.16 -17.26 -0.28
N PHE A 11 -5.87 -16.08 -0.82
CA PHE A 11 -6.43 -15.63 -2.09
C PHE A 11 -5.62 -16.12 -3.32
N ALA A 12 -4.33 -16.42 -3.18
CA ALA A 12 -3.46 -16.84 -4.28
C ALA A 12 -3.54 -18.33 -4.60
N GLU A 13 -3.83 -19.19 -3.63
CA GLU A 13 -3.88 -20.65 -3.83
C GLU A 13 -5.21 -21.17 -4.38
N GLY A 14 -6.23 -20.32 -4.48
CA GLY A 14 -7.60 -20.68 -4.90
C GLY A 14 -7.96 -20.41 -6.36
N GLY A 15 -7.02 -20.25 -7.28
CA GLY A 15 -7.36 -20.04 -8.71
C GLY A 15 -7.96 -18.68 -9.04
N ILE A 16 -8.04 -17.74 -8.08
CA ILE A 16 -8.62 -16.42 -8.28
C ILE A 16 -7.78 -15.60 -9.26
N HIS A 17 -6.47 -15.80 -9.29
CA HIS A 17 -5.58 -15.10 -10.23
C HIS A 17 -5.89 -15.48 -11.70
N GLU A 18 -6.17 -16.73 -11.98
CA GLU A 18 -6.61 -17.20 -13.30
C GLU A 18 -8.04 -16.74 -13.62
N ALA A 19 -8.96 -16.79 -12.67
CA ALA A 19 -10.34 -16.34 -12.85
C ALA A 19 -10.43 -14.81 -13.11
N ILE A 20 -9.55 -14.00 -12.52
CA ILE A 20 -9.49 -12.54 -12.75
C ILE A 20 -8.98 -12.24 -14.18
N MET A 21 -8.12 -13.07 -14.74
CA MET A 21 -7.55 -12.85 -16.08
C MET A 21 -8.56 -13.16 -17.20
N ASP A 22 -9.51 -14.05 -16.97
CA ASP A 22 -10.49 -14.49 -17.98
C ASP A 22 -11.86 -13.78 -17.91
N TYR A 23 -12.13 -13.00 -16.83
CA TYR A 23 -13.42 -12.34 -16.68
C TYR A 23 -13.36 -10.88 -17.16
N GLU A 24 -13.76 -10.65 -18.39
CA GLU A 24 -14.13 -9.31 -18.89
C GLU A 24 -15.42 -8.75 -18.25
N ASP A 25 -16.14 -9.58 -17.48
CA ASP A 25 -17.41 -9.22 -16.86
C ASP A 25 -17.22 -8.61 -15.46
N ASN A 26 -17.85 -7.47 -15.23
CA ASN A 26 -17.87 -6.71 -13.98
C ASN A 26 -18.38 -7.52 -12.75
N VAL A 27 -19.01 -8.67 -12.96
CA VAL A 27 -19.69 -9.46 -11.91
C VAL A 27 -18.74 -9.90 -10.79
N PHE A 28 -17.51 -10.33 -11.12
CA PHE A 28 -16.55 -10.75 -10.08
C PHE A 28 -16.17 -9.58 -9.16
N PHE A 29 -15.90 -8.42 -9.75
CA PHE A 29 -15.54 -7.23 -8.95
C PHE A 29 -16.74 -6.67 -8.17
N GLU A 30 -17.97 -6.84 -8.66
CA GLU A 30 -19.18 -6.49 -7.94
C GLU A 30 -19.35 -7.36 -6.69
N ILE A 31 -19.23 -8.69 -6.82
CA ILE A 31 -19.30 -9.62 -5.68
C ILE A 31 -18.18 -9.31 -4.67
N LEU A 32 -16.94 -9.11 -5.15
CA LEU A 32 -15.83 -8.78 -4.27
C LEU A 32 -16.03 -7.43 -3.57
N ALA A 33 -16.63 -6.45 -4.23
CA ALA A 33 -16.96 -5.16 -3.62
C ALA A 33 -18.01 -5.31 -2.50
N GLU A 34 -19.01 -6.18 -2.70
CA GLU A 34 -20.00 -6.49 -1.67
C GLU A 34 -19.36 -7.19 -0.47
N ASP A 35 -18.48 -8.16 -0.69
CA ASP A 35 -17.75 -8.84 0.38
C ASP A 35 -16.84 -7.87 1.16
N LEU A 36 -16.13 -6.99 0.44
CA LEU A 36 -15.29 -5.96 1.07
C LEU A 36 -16.14 -4.95 1.86
N ALA A 37 -17.33 -4.61 1.38
CA ALA A 37 -18.27 -3.74 2.10
C ALA A 37 -18.76 -4.40 3.40
N LEU A 38 -19.06 -5.70 3.38
CA LEU A 38 -19.41 -6.46 4.57
C LEU A 38 -18.24 -6.49 5.58
N LEU A 39 -17.02 -6.75 5.11
CA LEU A 39 -15.83 -6.72 5.96
C LEU A 39 -15.60 -5.33 6.56
N SER A 40 -15.77 -4.26 5.78
CA SER A 40 -15.61 -2.89 6.28
C SER A 40 -16.64 -2.49 7.32
N GLY A 41 -17.81 -3.14 7.33
CA GLY A 41 -18.82 -2.99 8.39
C GLY A 41 -18.52 -3.78 9.67
N ALA A 42 -17.71 -4.84 9.56
CA ALA A 42 -17.37 -5.73 10.67
C ALA A 42 -16.04 -5.37 11.37
N TYR A 43 -15.15 -4.68 10.68
CA TYR A 43 -13.81 -4.34 11.16
C TYR A 43 -13.56 -2.83 11.12
N ASP A 44 -12.82 -2.31 12.08
CA ASP A 44 -12.40 -0.91 12.10
C ASP A 44 -11.53 -0.54 10.89
N LYS A 45 -10.75 -1.52 10.38
CA LYS A 45 -9.84 -1.39 9.24
C LYS A 45 -9.80 -2.65 8.42
N VAL A 46 -9.87 -2.50 7.11
CA VAL A 46 -9.61 -3.56 6.14
C VAL A 46 -8.39 -3.13 5.30
N ILE A 47 -7.35 -3.94 5.28
CA ILE A 47 -6.13 -3.69 4.52
C ILE A 47 -6.06 -4.72 3.40
N LEU A 48 -6.02 -4.24 2.15
CA LEU A 48 -5.79 -5.06 0.98
C LEU A 48 -4.29 -5.06 0.65
N ASP A 49 -3.64 -6.20 0.82
CA ASP A 49 -2.25 -6.38 0.42
C ASP A 49 -2.20 -6.75 -1.06
N MET A 50 -1.84 -5.76 -1.88
CA MET A 50 -1.83 -5.88 -3.34
C MET A 50 -0.42 -6.16 -3.84
N GLY A 51 -0.30 -7.04 -4.85
CA GLY A 51 0.96 -7.26 -5.54
C GLY A 51 1.46 -6.00 -6.26
N ALA A 52 2.75 -6.00 -6.63
CA ALA A 52 3.30 -4.94 -7.47
C ALA A 52 2.74 -5.04 -8.89
N GLY A 53 2.61 -3.90 -9.56
CA GLY A 53 2.18 -3.84 -10.95
C GLY A 53 1.10 -2.79 -11.23
N VAL A 54 0.64 -2.77 -12.46
CA VAL A 54 -0.36 -1.82 -12.98
C VAL A 54 -1.54 -2.53 -13.64
N GLU A 55 -1.72 -3.81 -13.37
CA GLU A 55 -2.78 -4.63 -13.94
C GLU A 55 -4.17 -4.07 -13.61
N LYS A 56 -5.14 -4.42 -14.46
CA LYS A 56 -6.54 -3.96 -14.33
C LYS A 56 -7.13 -4.29 -12.95
N SER A 57 -6.90 -5.51 -12.46
CA SER A 57 -7.38 -5.97 -11.16
C SER A 57 -6.86 -5.12 -9.99
N ILE A 58 -5.54 -4.86 -9.97
CA ILE A 58 -4.90 -4.04 -8.93
C ILE A 58 -5.50 -2.63 -8.93
N ARG A 59 -5.69 -2.03 -10.11
CA ARG A 59 -6.26 -0.68 -10.22
C ARG A 59 -7.73 -0.61 -9.78
N ILE A 60 -8.54 -1.60 -10.14
CA ILE A 60 -9.96 -1.65 -9.74
C ILE A 60 -10.05 -1.78 -8.22
N LEU A 61 -9.35 -2.73 -7.61
CA LEU A 61 -9.36 -2.94 -6.17
C LEU A 61 -8.80 -1.72 -5.40
N SER A 62 -7.74 -1.11 -5.93
CA SER A 62 -7.22 0.14 -5.38
C SER A 62 -8.22 1.28 -5.49
N GLY A 63 -8.96 1.37 -6.60
CA GLY A 63 -9.99 2.38 -6.82
C GLY A 63 -11.22 2.25 -5.91
N MET A 64 -11.51 1.02 -5.45
CA MET A 64 -12.55 0.75 -4.44
C MET A 64 -12.12 1.16 -3.04
N SER A 65 -10.83 1.31 -2.80
CA SER A 65 -10.28 1.71 -1.51
C SER A 65 -10.38 3.24 -1.34
N GLY A 66 -10.77 3.70 -0.17
CA GLY A 66 -10.78 5.15 0.14
C GLY A 66 -9.37 5.74 0.23
N ARG A 67 -8.36 4.89 0.46
CA ARG A 67 -6.96 5.26 0.68
C ARG A 67 -6.05 4.21 0.05
N VAL A 68 -5.07 4.66 -0.73
CA VAL A 68 -4.06 3.80 -1.36
C VAL A 68 -2.66 4.25 -0.95
N ILE A 69 -1.90 3.33 -0.40
CA ILE A 69 -0.51 3.55 -0.01
C ILE A 69 0.39 2.92 -1.07
N VAL A 70 1.09 3.75 -1.83
CA VAL A 70 2.06 3.32 -2.83
C VAL A 70 3.42 3.17 -2.15
N VAL A 71 3.91 1.94 -2.13
CA VAL A 71 5.23 1.61 -1.53
C VAL A 71 6.26 1.50 -2.64
N CYS A 72 7.34 2.28 -2.55
CA CYS A 72 8.46 2.22 -3.49
C CYS A 72 9.80 2.19 -2.76
N THR A 73 10.86 1.86 -3.47
CA THR A 73 12.26 1.94 -3.02
C THR A 73 13.00 2.99 -3.84
N ASP A 74 14.28 3.21 -3.55
CA ASP A 74 15.17 4.09 -4.30
C ASP A 74 15.62 3.52 -5.65
N GLU A 75 15.25 2.28 -5.97
CA GLU A 75 15.56 1.66 -7.25
C GLU A 75 14.85 2.38 -8.40
N PRO A 76 15.56 2.72 -9.51
CA PRO A 76 14.97 3.46 -10.62
C PRO A 76 13.73 2.78 -11.23
N THR A 77 13.72 1.45 -11.29
CA THR A 77 12.57 0.66 -11.76
C THR A 77 11.37 0.81 -10.83
N ALA A 78 11.58 0.70 -9.51
CA ALA A 78 10.52 0.86 -8.52
C ALA A 78 9.91 2.28 -8.55
N LEU A 79 10.73 3.31 -8.76
CA LEU A 79 10.24 4.68 -8.94
C LEU A 79 9.42 4.86 -10.21
N THR A 80 9.86 4.23 -11.31
CA THR A 80 9.13 4.27 -12.59
C THR A 80 7.78 3.58 -12.46
N ASP A 81 7.74 2.43 -11.81
CA ASP A 81 6.52 1.65 -11.58
C ASP A 81 5.56 2.39 -10.65
N ALA A 82 6.08 2.98 -9.57
CA ALA A 82 5.29 3.81 -8.66
C ALA A 82 4.68 5.03 -9.39
N TYR A 83 5.46 5.71 -10.24
CA TYR A 83 4.95 6.81 -11.06
C TYR A 83 3.87 6.35 -12.04
N ALA A 84 4.09 5.23 -12.74
CA ALA A 84 3.12 4.66 -13.66
C ALA A 84 1.80 4.32 -12.97
N PHE A 85 1.86 3.69 -11.80
CA PHE A 85 0.70 3.39 -10.99
C PHE A 85 -0.03 4.65 -10.54
N VAL A 86 0.67 5.63 -9.95
CA VAL A 86 0.10 6.92 -9.53
C VAL A 86 -0.58 7.62 -10.70
N LYS A 87 0.04 7.64 -11.89
CA LYS A 87 -0.54 8.22 -13.10
C LYS A 87 -1.86 7.55 -13.46
N LEU A 88 -1.90 6.24 -13.52
CA LEU A 88 -3.11 5.50 -13.89
C LEU A 88 -4.23 5.70 -12.87
N MET A 89 -3.91 5.66 -11.58
CA MET A 89 -4.88 5.92 -10.52
C MET A 89 -5.43 7.35 -10.56
N ALA A 90 -4.58 8.34 -10.74
CA ALA A 90 -5.00 9.75 -10.86
C ALA A 90 -5.93 9.98 -12.06
N MET A 91 -5.71 9.26 -13.18
CA MET A 91 -6.54 9.38 -14.37
C MET A 91 -7.87 8.63 -14.24
N GLN A 92 -7.87 7.44 -13.65
CA GLN A 92 -9.04 6.55 -13.60
C GLN A 92 -9.87 6.75 -12.32
N TYR A 93 -9.22 7.07 -11.22
CA TYR A 93 -9.82 7.19 -9.89
C TYR A 93 -9.40 8.50 -9.19
N PRO A 94 -9.75 9.68 -9.73
CA PRO A 94 -9.24 10.98 -9.25
C PRO A 94 -9.66 11.34 -7.81
N LYS A 95 -10.64 10.64 -7.26
CA LYS A 95 -11.08 10.82 -5.87
C LYS A 95 -10.31 9.95 -4.87
N CYS A 96 -9.51 9.00 -5.36
CA CYS A 96 -8.74 8.11 -4.50
C CYS A 96 -7.61 8.87 -3.82
N ARG A 97 -7.48 8.74 -2.51
CA ARG A 97 -6.39 9.34 -1.74
C ARG A 97 -5.13 8.50 -1.92
N LEU A 98 -4.18 9.03 -2.68
CA LEU A 98 -2.88 8.41 -2.91
C LEU A 98 -1.85 8.96 -1.93
N GLU A 99 -1.08 8.10 -1.30
CA GLU A 99 0.00 8.45 -0.38
C GLU A 99 1.23 7.59 -0.65
N ILE A 100 2.41 8.11 -0.37
CA ILE A 100 3.67 7.46 -0.69
C ILE A 100 4.37 6.99 0.59
N VAL A 101 4.86 5.76 0.57
CA VAL A 101 5.83 5.22 1.54
C VAL A 101 7.10 4.86 0.77
N VAL A 102 8.24 5.39 1.21
CA VAL A 102 9.54 4.95 0.71
C VAL A 102 10.08 3.88 1.65
N ASN A 103 10.32 2.70 1.12
CA ASN A 103 10.79 1.55 1.88
C ASN A 103 12.27 1.28 1.63
N GLN A 104 12.93 0.63 2.59
CA GLN A 104 14.33 0.22 2.54
C GLN A 104 15.33 1.39 2.37
N ALA A 105 14.99 2.58 2.85
CA ALA A 105 15.86 3.75 2.78
C ALA A 105 17.14 3.56 3.62
N ASP A 106 18.29 3.92 3.04
CA ASP A 106 19.57 3.87 3.74
C ASP A 106 20.56 4.88 3.12
N PRO A 107 20.81 6.01 3.79
CA PRO A 107 20.21 6.52 5.03
C PRO A 107 18.80 7.14 4.81
N LEU A 108 18.16 7.58 5.89
CA LEU A 108 16.83 8.22 5.87
C LEU A 108 16.75 9.41 4.88
N ARG A 109 17.85 10.16 4.71
CA ARG A 109 17.94 11.27 3.78
C ARG A 109 17.72 10.83 2.33
N GLU A 110 18.22 9.66 1.94
CA GLU A 110 18.02 9.12 0.59
C GLU A 110 16.56 8.75 0.33
N GLY A 111 15.87 8.22 1.35
CA GLY A 111 14.44 8.00 1.27
C GLY A 111 13.66 9.29 1.03
N ARG A 112 14.08 10.41 1.62
CA ARG A 112 13.48 11.73 1.35
C ARG A 112 13.76 12.21 -0.08
N GLN A 113 14.98 12.04 -0.57
CA GLN A 113 15.34 12.38 -1.96
C GLN A 113 14.55 11.55 -2.96
N THR A 114 14.38 10.25 -2.69
CA THR A 114 13.55 9.32 -3.48
C THR A 114 12.12 9.84 -3.60
N TYR A 115 11.50 10.22 -2.49
CA TYR A 115 10.18 10.83 -2.50
C TYR A 115 10.15 12.13 -3.29
N ASP A 116 11.12 13.03 -3.09
CA ASP A 116 11.15 14.35 -3.75
C ASP A 116 11.24 14.19 -5.29
N ILE A 117 11.97 13.17 -5.78
CA ILE A 117 12.02 12.84 -7.21
C ILE A 117 10.63 12.42 -7.73
N LEU A 118 9.98 11.49 -7.05
CA LEU A 118 8.65 11.01 -7.43
C LEU A 118 7.61 12.13 -7.37
N GLN A 119 7.62 12.92 -6.28
CA GLN A 119 6.72 14.03 -6.09
C GLN A 119 6.89 15.09 -7.20
N LYS A 120 8.13 15.44 -7.53
CA LYS A 120 8.42 16.40 -8.61
C LYS A 120 7.88 15.91 -9.96
N ALA A 121 8.02 14.62 -10.27
CA ALA A 121 7.45 14.03 -11.48
C ALA A 121 5.92 14.12 -11.48
N CYS A 122 5.27 13.77 -10.37
CA CYS A 122 3.81 13.87 -10.22
C CYS A 122 3.32 15.31 -10.36
N GLN A 123 3.98 16.27 -9.72
CA GLN A 123 3.63 17.70 -9.83
C GLN A 123 3.80 18.23 -11.25
N THR A 124 4.92 17.85 -11.89
CA THR A 124 5.25 18.38 -13.23
C THR A 124 4.29 17.87 -14.29
N PHE A 125 4.02 16.56 -14.30
CA PHE A 125 3.31 15.92 -15.39
C PHE A 125 1.85 15.59 -15.10
N LEU A 126 1.51 15.34 -13.83
CA LEU A 126 0.15 14.94 -13.43
C LEU A 126 -0.61 16.05 -12.70
N LYS A 127 0.08 17.11 -12.28
CA LYS A 127 -0.47 18.24 -11.50
C LYS A 127 -1.06 17.81 -10.14
N ILE A 128 -0.55 16.73 -9.57
CA ILE A 128 -0.92 16.23 -8.24
C ILE A 128 0.31 16.12 -7.36
N SER A 129 0.09 16.08 -6.04
CA SER A 129 1.15 15.99 -5.03
C SER A 129 0.79 14.96 -3.98
N PRO A 130 0.90 13.65 -4.27
CA PRO A 130 0.67 12.62 -3.27
C PRO A 130 1.58 12.83 -2.05
N PRO A 131 1.05 12.95 -0.82
CA PRO A 131 1.87 13.23 0.34
C PRO A 131 2.76 12.05 0.73
N LEU A 132 3.89 12.35 1.38
CA LEU A 132 4.74 11.34 2.02
C LEU A 132 4.10 10.91 3.33
N LEU A 133 3.62 9.67 3.38
CA LEU A 133 3.10 9.07 4.60
C LEU A 133 4.24 8.68 5.56
N GLY A 134 5.32 8.10 5.03
CA GLY A 134 6.49 7.75 5.83
C GLY A 134 7.65 7.19 5.02
N ILE A 135 8.75 7.01 5.71
CA ILE A 135 9.95 6.36 5.19
C ILE A 135 10.29 5.22 6.15
N VAL A 136 10.49 4.02 5.62
CA VAL A 136 10.92 2.84 6.37
C VAL A 136 12.38 2.58 6.08
N ARG A 137 13.22 2.61 7.10
CA ARG A 137 14.66 2.39 6.98
C ARG A 137 14.97 0.92 6.69
N ARG A 138 16.07 0.72 5.98
CA ARG A 138 16.63 -0.61 5.77
C ARG A 138 17.11 -1.17 7.11
N ASP A 139 16.61 -2.35 7.48
CA ASP A 139 16.95 -3.03 8.73
C ASP A 139 17.13 -4.53 8.48
N ALA A 140 18.30 -5.06 8.84
CA ALA A 140 18.61 -6.48 8.67
C ALA A 140 17.66 -7.40 9.45
N ARG A 141 17.06 -6.89 10.55
CA ARG A 141 16.10 -7.61 11.39
C ARG A 141 14.81 -7.95 10.64
N VAL A 142 14.46 -7.18 9.59
CA VAL A 142 13.31 -7.49 8.73
C VAL A 142 13.49 -8.86 8.08
N ARG A 143 14.67 -9.13 7.49
CA ARG A 143 14.96 -10.43 6.87
C ARG A 143 14.94 -11.58 7.87
N ASP A 144 15.42 -11.34 9.10
CA ASP A 144 15.39 -12.35 10.15
C ASP A 144 13.95 -12.62 10.62
N ALA A 145 13.12 -11.59 10.79
CA ALA A 145 11.71 -11.74 11.12
C ALA A 145 10.97 -12.57 10.06
N ILE A 146 11.19 -12.28 8.77
CA ILE A 146 10.61 -13.03 7.64
C ILE A 146 11.02 -14.50 7.68
N ARG A 147 12.33 -14.79 7.86
CA ARG A 147 12.83 -16.18 7.94
C ARG A 147 12.22 -16.98 9.09
N ASN A 148 11.88 -16.30 10.17
CA ASN A 148 11.26 -16.93 11.34
C ASN A 148 9.72 -16.86 11.30
N GLN A 149 9.13 -16.37 10.19
CA GLN A 149 7.67 -16.24 10.03
C GLN A 149 7.02 -15.47 11.20
N MET A 150 7.70 -14.44 11.70
CA MET A 150 7.22 -13.60 12.79
C MET A 150 7.10 -12.15 12.33
N PRO A 151 6.06 -11.42 12.75
CA PRO A 151 5.96 -10.00 12.48
C PRO A 151 7.15 -9.23 13.09
N LEU A 152 7.72 -8.28 12.31
CA LEU A 152 8.86 -7.47 12.74
C LEU A 152 8.60 -6.79 14.10
N ILE A 153 7.42 -6.20 14.26
CA ILE A 153 7.03 -5.45 15.45
C ILE A 153 6.99 -6.35 16.69
N SER A 154 6.56 -7.61 16.54
CA SER A 154 6.52 -8.58 17.63
C SER A 154 7.91 -9.08 18.01
N ARG A 155 8.74 -9.36 16.99
CA ARG A 155 10.07 -9.94 17.19
C ARG A 155 11.13 -8.91 17.57
N TYR A 156 11.08 -7.73 16.96
CA TYR A 156 12.04 -6.65 17.14
C TYR A 156 11.35 -5.29 17.33
N PRO A 157 10.60 -5.11 18.43
CA PRO A 157 9.78 -3.90 18.64
C PRO A 157 10.59 -2.60 18.72
N THR A 158 11.88 -2.69 19.06
CA THR A 158 12.79 -1.55 19.17
C THR A 158 13.66 -1.33 17.93
N SER A 159 13.42 -2.07 16.84
CA SER A 159 14.17 -1.88 15.60
C SER A 159 13.76 -0.57 14.91
N GLU A 160 14.67 0.00 14.12
CA GLU A 160 14.40 1.25 13.42
C GLU A 160 13.25 1.10 12.43
N ALA A 161 13.22 0.02 11.65
CA ALA A 161 12.13 -0.25 10.74
C ALA A 161 10.78 -0.48 11.47
N ALA A 162 10.78 -1.13 12.63
CA ALA A 162 9.57 -1.28 13.45
C ALA A 162 9.05 0.07 13.94
N ALA A 163 9.94 0.94 14.42
CA ALA A 163 9.59 2.30 14.85
C ALA A 163 8.99 3.12 13.70
N ASP A 164 9.58 3.03 12.50
CA ASP A 164 9.09 3.72 11.30
C ASP A 164 7.69 3.24 10.88
N VAL A 165 7.45 1.92 10.90
CA VAL A 165 6.13 1.34 10.58
C VAL A 165 5.08 1.75 11.63
N ILE A 166 5.43 1.75 12.91
CA ILE A 166 4.53 2.19 13.99
C ILE A 166 4.16 3.68 13.80
N GLU A 167 5.11 4.51 13.41
CA GLU A 167 4.85 5.93 13.14
C GLU A 167 3.90 6.12 11.94
N ILE A 168 4.08 5.35 10.86
CA ILE A 168 3.16 5.33 9.73
C ILE A 168 1.75 4.93 10.18
N ALA A 169 1.64 3.86 10.96
CA ALA A 169 0.35 3.41 11.50
C ALA A 169 -0.34 4.47 12.37
N ARG A 170 0.42 5.17 13.21
CA ARG A 170 -0.12 6.29 14.01
C ARG A 170 -0.69 7.42 13.15
N LYS A 171 0.02 7.81 12.09
CA LYS A 171 -0.47 8.83 11.15
C LYS A 171 -1.77 8.40 10.50
N ILE A 172 -1.86 7.15 10.04
CA ILE A 172 -3.08 6.60 9.47
C ILE A 172 -4.26 6.73 10.43
N LEU A 173 -4.06 6.37 11.69
CA LEU A 173 -5.11 6.43 12.72
C LEU A 173 -5.47 7.86 13.14
N GLN A 174 -4.52 8.79 13.13
CA GLN A 174 -4.79 10.19 13.48
C GLN A 174 -5.57 10.94 12.41
N ASP A 175 -5.24 10.73 11.14
CA ASP A 175 -5.91 11.37 10.01
C ASP A 175 -7.42 11.08 10.00
N GLU A 176 -7.81 9.88 10.37
CA GLU A 176 -9.21 9.47 10.36
C GLU A 176 -10.04 10.10 11.48
N LYS A 177 -9.44 10.34 12.65
CA LYS A 177 -10.11 11.08 13.73
C LYS A 177 -10.42 12.52 13.33
N ASN A 178 -9.56 13.12 12.49
CA ASN A 178 -9.74 14.48 11.98
C ASN A 178 -10.80 14.58 10.87
N VAL A 179 -11.16 13.48 10.21
CA VAL A 179 -12.20 13.44 9.16
C VAL A 179 -13.59 13.20 9.76
N GLN A 180 -13.66 12.63 10.97
CA GLN A 180 -14.93 12.34 11.66
C GLN A 180 -15.37 13.46 12.62
N SER A 181 -14.57 14.47 12.83
CA SER A 181 -14.86 15.67 13.63
C SER A 181 -15.22 16.85 12.72
#